data_0d02d4a350a304e35c5c75e9acac2730
#
_entry.id   0d02d4a350a304e35c5c75e9acac2730
#
_cell.length_a   1.000
_cell.length_b   1.000
_cell.length_c   1.000
_cell.angle_alpha   90.00
_cell.angle_beta   90.00
_cell.angle_gamma   90.00
#
_symmetry.space_group_name_H-M   'P 1'
#
loop_
_entity.id
_entity.type
_entity.pdbx_description
1 polymer ?
#
loop_
_entity_poly.entity_id
_entity_poly.type
_entity_poly.pdbx_seq_one_letter_code
_entity_poly.pdbx_strand_id
1 'polypeptide(L)'
;VGSEMCIRDSNMQNYDLLKEMGSVKKPILLKRGLANTLKELLMSAEYIMASGNDNVILCERGIRTFDDYTRNTLDLAAVPMLHELSHLPVIVDPSHSTGINRLVPPMTLAAAACGADGVIVEVHNDPIHALCDGAQSLTCEQFAEVARKVRAVREAVAE
;
A
#
# COMPACT_ATOMS: atom_id res chain seq x y z
N VAL A 1 -6.15 -18.08 1.85
CA VAL A 1 -5.82 -17.61 0.49
C VAL A 1 -6.63 -16.34 0.26
N GLY A 2 -5.98 -15.20 0.16
CA GLY A 2 -6.66 -13.93 -0.03
C GLY A 2 -7.48 -13.88 -1.32
N SER A 3 -8.49 -13.02 -1.33
CA SER A 3 -9.29 -12.73 -2.52
C SER A 3 -8.52 -11.91 -3.57
N GLU A 4 -7.34 -11.39 -3.21
CA GLU A 4 -6.52 -10.46 -3.98
C GLU A 4 -5.16 -11.09 -4.31
N MET A 5 -4.57 -10.69 -5.43
CA MET A 5 -3.17 -10.99 -5.74
C MET A 5 -2.31 -9.75 -5.50
N CYS A 6 -1.31 -9.90 -4.64
CA CYS A 6 -0.37 -8.84 -4.32
C CYS A 6 0.92 -8.99 -5.14
N ILE A 7 1.19 -8.03 -6.01
CA ILE A 7 2.45 -7.94 -6.75
C ILE A 7 3.40 -7.05 -5.95
N ARG A 8 4.46 -7.66 -5.43
CA ARG A 8 5.45 -6.99 -4.60
C ARG A 8 6.47 -6.22 -5.43
N ASP A 9 7.16 -5.34 -4.75
CA ASP A 9 8.18 -4.40 -5.23
C ASP A 9 9.26 -4.97 -6.15
N SER A 10 9.63 -6.23 -6.01
CA SER A 10 10.60 -6.89 -6.89
C SER A 10 10.03 -7.35 -8.22
N ASN A 11 8.70 -7.39 -8.38
CA ASN A 11 8.02 -7.93 -9.54
C ASN A 11 7.15 -6.93 -10.30
N MET A 12 7.11 -5.65 -9.87
CA MET A 12 6.28 -4.63 -10.53
C MET A 12 6.64 -4.42 -12.01
N GLN A 13 7.89 -4.67 -12.38
CA GLN A 13 8.39 -4.57 -13.77
C GLN A 13 8.55 -5.93 -14.47
N ASN A 14 8.02 -7.00 -13.91
CA ASN A 14 7.95 -8.30 -14.57
C ASN A 14 6.75 -8.31 -15.53
N TYR A 15 6.96 -7.89 -16.76
CA TYR A 15 5.90 -7.72 -17.75
C TYR A 15 5.16 -9.03 -18.10
N ASP A 16 5.81 -10.16 -18.05
CA ASP A 16 5.16 -11.46 -18.28
C ASP A 16 4.21 -11.79 -17.14
N LEU A 17 4.60 -11.52 -15.89
CA LEU A 17 3.72 -11.65 -14.73
C LEU A 17 2.53 -10.66 -14.83
N LEU A 18 2.77 -9.40 -15.21
CA LEU A 18 1.71 -8.41 -15.34
C LEU A 18 0.66 -8.81 -16.39
N LYS A 19 1.08 -9.37 -17.51
CA LYS A 19 0.17 -9.91 -18.54
C LYS A 19 -0.64 -11.08 -18.02
N GLU A 20 0.00 -12.00 -17.30
CA GLU A 20 -0.70 -13.15 -16.71
C GLU A 20 -1.74 -12.68 -15.67
N MET A 21 -1.42 -11.65 -14.87
CA MET A 21 -2.39 -11.04 -13.95
C MET A 21 -3.59 -10.43 -14.67
N GLY A 22 -3.43 -9.97 -15.90
CA GLY A 22 -4.53 -9.48 -16.74
C GLY A 22 -5.54 -10.56 -17.09
N SER A 23 -5.15 -11.82 -17.15
CA SER A 23 -6.05 -12.96 -17.40
C SER A 23 -6.85 -13.41 -16.16
N VAL A 24 -6.46 -12.96 -14.97
CA VAL A 24 -7.09 -13.34 -13.69
C VAL A 24 -8.31 -12.47 -13.43
N LYS A 25 -9.41 -13.06 -12.96
CA LYS A 25 -10.66 -12.33 -12.61
C LYS A 25 -10.69 -11.77 -11.19
N LYS A 26 -9.58 -11.84 -10.44
CA LYS A 26 -9.49 -11.31 -9.07
C LYS A 26 -8.93 -9.89 -9.07
N PRO A 27 -9.30 -9.04 -8.11
CA PRO A 27 -8.65 -7.76 -7.92
C PRO A 27 -7.14 -7.92 -7.71
N ILE A 28 -6.36 -7.04 -8.34
CA ILE A 28 -4.90 -7.03 -8.25
C ILE A 28 -4.47 -5.85 -7.39
N LEU A 29 -3.78 -6.12 -6.29
CA LEU A 29 -3.10 -5.12 -5.48
C LEU A 29 -1.68 -4.93 -6.03
N LEU A 30 -1.48 -3.84 -6.77
CA LEU A 30 -0.20 -3.48 -7.37
C LEU A 30 0.58 -2.55 -6.45
N LYS A 31 1.62 -3.07 -5.81
CA LYS A 31 2.49 -2.30 -4.92
C LYS A 31 3.60 -1.60 -5.71
N ARG A 32 3.83 -0.32 -5.41
CA ARG A 32 4.93 0.47 -5.97
C ARG A 32 6.28 -0.16 -5.63
N GLY A 33 7.14 -0.27 -6.60
CA GLY A 33 8.52 -0.72 -6.39
C GLY A 33 9.37 0.34 -5.66
N LEU A 34 10.38 -0.10 -4.92
CA LEU A 34 11.22 0.74 -4.04
C LEU A 34 11.95 1.87 -4.78
N ALA A 35 12.25 1.69 -6.05
CA ALA A 35 12.96 2.65 -6.91
C ALA A 35 12.14 3.10 -8.11
N ASN A 36 10.81 2.91 -8.07
CA ASN A 36 9.95 3.19 -9.20
C ASN A 36 9.25 4.55 -9.06
N THR A 37 9.15 5.23 -10.18
CA THR A 37 8.37 6.47 -10.33
C THR A 37 6.87 6.16 -10.35
N LEU A 38 6.03 7.17 -10.12
CA LEU A 38 4.57 7.02 -10.27
C LEU A 38 4.18 6.67 -11.71
N LYS A 39 4.90 7.19 -12.70
CA LYS A 39 4.68 6.84 -14.11
C LYS A 39 4.90 5.36 -14.37
N GLU A 40 5.96 4.76 -13.83
CA GLU A 40 6.23 3.32 -14.00
C GLU A 40 5.17 2.47 -13.29
N LEU A 41 4.67 2.90 -12.12
CA LEU A 41 3.56 2.24 -11.43
C LEU A 41 2.28 2.25 -12.29
N LEU A 42 1.93 3.41 -12.86
CA LEU A 42 0.77 3.54 -13.73
C LEU A 42 0.92 2.73 -15.02
N MET A 43 2.09 2.72 -15.64
CA MET A 43 2.36 1.88 -16.81
C MET A 43 2.21 0.38 -16.47
N SER A 44 2.64 -0.05 -15.30
CA SER A 44 2.46 -1.44 -14.86
C SER A 44 0.98 -1.79 -14.66
N ALA A 45 0.19 -0.87 -14.11
CA ALA A 45 -1.27 -1.02 -14.01
C ALA A 45 -1.92 -1.11 -15.39
N GLU A 46 -1.49 -0.27 -16.34
CA GLU A 46 -1.97 -0.28 -17.72
C GLU A 46 -1.70 -1.62 -18.42
N TYR A 47 -0.55 -2.25 -18.20
CA TYR A 47 -0.25 -3.60 -18.71
C TYR A 47 -1.25 -4.64 -18.22
N ILE A 48 -1.62 -4.60 -16.95
CA ILE A 48 -2.62 -5.51 -16.36
C ILE A 48 -4.00 -5.27 -17.01
N MET A 49 -4.41 -4.01 -17.09
CA MET A 49 -5.71 -3.60 -17.64
C MET A 49 -5.82 -3.92 -19.12
N ALA A 50 -4.78 -3.62 -19.91
CA ALA A 50 -4.71 -3.94 -21.33
C ALA A 50 -4.75 -5.45 -21.61
N SER A 51 -4.39 -6.28 -20.62
CA SER A 51 -4.47 -7.74 -20.70
C SER A 51 -5.83 -8.31 -20.23
N GLY A 52 -6.78 -7.44 -19.83
CA GLY A 52 -8.19 -7.81 -19.60
C GLY A 52 -8.68 -7.77 -18.15
N ASN A 53 -7.89 -7.24 -17.20
CA ASN A 53 -8.31 -7.09 -15.81
C ASN A 53 -8.30 -5.63 -15.35
N ASP A 54 -9.47 -5.00 -15.32
CA ASP A 54 -9.64 -3.60 -14.89
C ASP A 54 -9.70 -3.43 -13.35
N ASN A 55 -9.69 -4.52 -12.59
CA ASN A 55 -9.77 -4.48 -11.13
C ASN A 55 -8.37 -4.33 -10.51
N VAL A 56 -7.77 -3.17 -10.69
CA VAL A 56 -6.43 -2.86 -10.15
C VAL A 56 -6.54 -1.84 -9.02
N ILE A 57 -5.84 -2.09 -7.92
CA ILE A 57 -5.69 -1.21 -6.78
C ILE A 57 -4.21 -0.83 -6.68
N LEU A 58 -3.91 0.47 -6.67
CA LEU A 58 -2.55 0.97 -6.50
C LEU A 58 -2.17 1.01 -5.02
N CYS A 59 -0.92 0.71 -4.70
CA CYS A 59 -0.46 0.74 -3.32
C CYS A 59 0.89 1.46 -3.20
N GLU A 60 0.88 2.60 -2.50
CA GLU A 60 2.09 3.26 -2.04
C GLU A 60 2.61 2.52 -0.79
N ARG A 61 3.90 2.14 -0.79
CA ARG A 61 4.53 1.34 0.27
C ARG A 61 5.93 1.81 0.67
N GLY A 62 6.26 3.03 0.30
CA GLY A 62 7.55 3.64 0.54
C GLY A 62 8.55 3.39 -0.58
N ILE A 63 9.41 4.36 -0.75
CA ILE A 63 10.50 4.36 -1.73
C ILE A 63 11.86 4.41 -1.02
N ARG A 64 12.88 3.87 -1.66
CA ARG A 64 14.24 3.97 -1.17
C ARG A 64 14.76 5.40 -1.38
N THR A 65 15.26 6.01 -0.30
CA THR A 65 15.88 7.33 -0.32
C THR A 65 17.25 7.25 0.37
N PHE A 66 17.90 8.38 0.53
CA PHE A 66 19.16 8.49 1.27
C PHE A 66 18.98 8.43 2.81
N ASP A 67 17.72 8.65 3.30
CA ASP A 67 17.41 8.58 4.72
C ASP A 67 17.27 7.13 5.19
N ASP A 68 17.84 6.80 6.35
CA ASP A 68 17.93 5.44 6.89
C ASP A 68 17.24 5.25 8.25
N TYR A 69 16.54 6.28 8.77
CA TYR A 69 15.78 6.16 10.02
C TYR A 69 14.54 5.29 9.91
N THR A 70 14.02 5.11 8.71
CA THR A 70 12.94 4.18 8.40
C THR A 70 13.39 3.21 7.31
N ARG A 71 12.73 2.06 7.22
CA ARG A 71 13.05 1.06 6.18
C ARG A 71 12.95 1.64 4.76
N ASN A 72 11.92 2.45 4.52
CA ASN A 72 11.70 3.22 3.29
C ASN A 72 10.96 4.51 3.64
N THR A 73 11.15 5.54 2.84
CA THR A 73 10.42 6.80 2.97
C THR A 73 9.01 6.66 2.41
N LEU A 74 7.98 6.84 3.24
CA LEU A 74 6.59 6.83 2.80
C LEU A 74 6.27 8.12 2.03
N ASP A 75 5.93 7.98 0.76
CA ASP A 75 5.60 9.09 -0.14
C ASP A 75 4.08 9.33 -0.15
N LEU A 76 3.59 10.07 0.85
CA LEU A 76 2.15 10.38 0.92
C LEU A 76 1.68 11.36 -0.16
N ALA A 77 2.59 12.16 -0.75
CA ALA A 77 2.25 13.03 -1.87
C ALA A 77 1.87 12.23 -3.14
N ALA A 78 2.31 10.97 -3.22
CA ALA A 78 1.89 10.07 -4.28
C ALA A 78 0.39 9.82 -4.32
N VAL A 79 -0.32 9.88 -3.17
CA VAL A 79 -1.77 9.58 -3.10
C VAL A 79 -2.59 10.58 -3.91
N PRO A 80 -2.57 11.89 -3.60
CA PRO A 80 -3.33 12.86 -4.40
C PRO A 80 -2.84 12.92 -5.85
N MET A 81 -1.55 12.77 -6.12
CA MET A 81 -1.04 12.74 -7.49
C MET A 81 -1.59 11.55 -8.30
N LEU A 82 -1.71 10.38 -7.70
CA LEU A 82 -2.27 9.21 -8.38
C LEU A 82 -3.77 9.38 -8.64
N HIS A 83 -4.51 10.05 -7.74
CA HIS A 83 -5.92 10.39 -7.97
C HIS A 83 -6.13 11.41 -9.11
N GLU A 84 -5.17 12.33 -9.31
CA GLU A 84 -5.21 13.25 -10.47
C GLU A 84 -4.89 12.55 -11.80
N LEU A 85 -4.01 11.53 -11.75
CA LEU A 85 -3.50 10.85 -12.95
C LEU A 85 -4.31 9.61 -13.34
N SER A 86 -5.12 9.05 -12.44
CA SER A 86 -5.80 7.78 -12.64
C SER A 86 -7.15 7.73 -11.88
N HIS A 87 -8.05 6.91 -12.38
CA HIS A 87 -9.31 6.57 -11.71
C HIS A 87 -9.19 5.38 -10.75
N LEU A 88 -8.02 4.76 -10.67
CA LEU A 88 -7.78 3.57 -9.85
C LEU A 88 -7.73 3.94 -8.35
N PRO A 89 -8.29 3.10 -7.48
CA PRO A 89 -8.19 3.34 -6.04
C PRO A 89 -6.73 3.23 -5.57
N VAL A 90 -6.38 4.07 -4.59
CA VAL A 90 -5.03 4.18 -4.04
C VAL A 90 -5.05 3.84 -2.56
N ILE A 91 -4.34 2.81 -2.16
CA ILE A 91 -4.13 2.49 -0.75
C ILE A 91 -2.68 2.69 -0.33
N VAL A 92 -2.44 2.75 0.97
CA VAL A 92 -1.12 2.98 1.56
C VAL A 92 -0.74 1.85 2.49
N ASP A 93 0.53 1.45 2.44
CA ASP A 93 1.14 0.42 3.30
C ASP A 93 2.19 1.05 4.23
N PRO A 94 1.79 1.55 5.40
CA PRO A 94 2.71 2.15 6.36
C PRO A 94 3.61 1.14 7.06
N SER A 95 3.20 -0.13 7.14
CA SER A 95 3.98 -1.19 7.78
C SER A 95 5.26 -1.49 7.02
N HIS A 96 5.17 -1.73 5.70
CA HIS A 96 6.33 -2.03 4.87
C HIS A 96 7.14 -0.78 4.50
N SER A 97 6.55 0.42 4.59
CA SER A 97 7.31 1.66 4.40
C SER A 97 8.19 1.94 5.61
N THR A 98 7.62 2.05 6.79
CA THR A 98 8.38 2.45 7.99
C THR A 98 9.23 1.30 8.56
N GLY A 99 8.72 0.08 8.53
CA GLY A 99 9.36 -1.09 9.17
C GLY A 99 9.37 -1.03 10.70
N ILE A 100 8.65 -0.08 11.31
CA ILE A 100 8.69 0.22 12.75
C ILE A 100 7.27 0.34 13.29
N ASN A 101 6.88 -0.58 14.17
CA ASN A 101 5.54 -0.68 14.77
C ASN A 101 4.98 0.68 15.26
N ARG A 102 5.76 1.42 16.07
CA ARG A 102 5.31 2.70 16.66
C ARG A 102 5.01 3.80 15.63
N LEU A 103 5.51 3.69 14.40
CA LEU A 103 5.26 4.63 13.32
C LEU A 103 4.06 4.25 12.46
N VAL A 104 3.63 2.99 12.50
CA VAL A 104 2.49 2.52 11.69
C VAL A 104 1.20 3.27 12.02
N PRO A 105 0.79 3.46 13.30
CA PRO A 105 -0.43 4.19 13.63
C PRO A 105 -0.45 5.64 13.09
N PRO A 106 0.53 6.51 13.38
CA PRO A 106 0.52 7.88 12.89
C PRO A 106 0.56 7.96 11.35
N MET A 107 1.32 7.08 10.67
CA MET A 107 1.36 7.06 9.21
C MET A 107 0.07 6.55 8.58
N THR A 108 -0.63 5.63 9.26
CA THR A 108 -1.98 5.19 8.84
C THR A 108 -2.99 6.35 8.90
N LEU A 109 -2.94 7.17 9.95
CA LEU A 109 -3.81 8.34 10.07
C LEU A 109 -3.46 9.41 9.04
N ALA A 110 -2.18 9.64 8.79
CA ALA A 110 -1.72 10.57 7.76
C ALA A 110 -2.15 10.13 6.35
N ALA A 111 -2.09 8.82 6.06
CA ALA A 111 -2.60 8.26 4.81
C ALA A 111 -4.10 8.50 4.63
N ALA A 112 -4.90 8.30 5.68
CA ALA A 112 -6.32 8.61 5.64
C ALA A 112 -6.59 10.11 5.43
N ALA A 113 -5.79 10.97 6.07
CA ALA A 113 -5.92 12.43 5.96
C ALA A 113 -5.53 12.98 4.58
N CYS A 114 -4.59 12.35 3.87
CA CYS A 114 -4.22 12.76 2.50
C CYS A 114 -5.13 12.16 1.41
N GLY A 115 -6.22 11.49 1.78
CA GLY A 115 -7.24 11.03 0.85
C GLY A 115 -7.06 9.59 0.35
N ALA A 116 -6.20 8.77 0.95
CA ALA A 116 -6.08 7.37 0.56
C ALA A 116 -7.42 6.62 0.68
N ASP A 117 -7.77 5.81 -0.32
CA ASP A 117 -9.00 5.00 -0.33
C ASP A 117 -8.98 3.90 0.72
N GLY A 118 -7.79 3.47 1.11
CA GLY A 118 -7.60 2.47 2.15
C GLY A 118 -6.17 2.38 2.66
N VAL A 119 -5.97 1.50 3.61
CA VAL A 119 -4.66 1.16 4.16
C VAL A 119 -4.51 -0.35 4.29
N ILE A 120 -3.29 -0.83 4.15
CA ILE A 120 -2.94 -2.22 4.46
C ILE A 120 -1.86 -2.22 5.54
N VAL A 121 -2.10 -2.91 6.64
CA VAL A 121 -1.18 -2.97 7.79
C VAL A 121 -0.95 -4.40 8.24
N GLU A 122 0.24 -4.67 8.72
CA GLU A 122 0.59 -5.94 9.33
C GLU A 122 0.04 -6.00 10.75
N VAL A 123 -0.69 -7.08 11.06
CA VAL A 123 -1.25 -7.34 12.39
C VAL A 123 -0.90 -8.75 12.82
N HIS A 124 -0.44 -8.91 14.05
CA HIS A 124 -0.13 -10.21 14.63
C HIS A 124 -0.59 -10.27 16.08
N ASN A 125 -1.12 -11.40 16.52
CA ASN A 125 -1.56 -11.59 17.91
C ASN A 125 -0.41 -11.56 18.93
N ASP A 126 0.81 -11.91 18.47
CA ASP A 126 2.04 -11.87 19.25
C ASP A 126 3.22 -11.41 18.38
N PRO A 127 3.38 -10.10 18.14
CA PRO A 127 4.41 -9.58 17.23
C PRO A 127 5.84 -9.93 17.63
N ILE A 128 6.10 -10.13 18.92
CA ILE A 128 7.45 -10.43 19.45
C ILE A 128 7.92 -11.81 18.98
N HIS A 129 6.99 -12.76 18.86
CA HIS A 129 7.29 -14.14 18.44
C HIS A 129 6.85 -14.41 16.98
N ALA A 130 6.53 -13.35 16.20
CA ALA A 130 6.18 -13.51 14.80
C ALA A 130 7.37 -14.08 14.00
N LEU A 131 7.10 -15.04 13.13
CA LEU A 131 8.12 -15.65 12.27
C LEU A 131 8.67 -14.69 11.20
N CYS A 132 7.89 -13.67 10.83
CA CYS A 132 8.29 -12.60 9.92
C CYS A 132 7.56 -11.31 10.30
N ASP A 133 8.11 -10.17 9.90
CA ASP A 133 7.52 -8.84 9.98
C ASP A 133 7.02 -8.39 11.37
N GLY A 134 7.46 -9.03 12.45
CA GLY A 134 7.07 -8.70 13.83
C GLY A 134 7.43 -7.27 14.24
N ALA A 135 8.57 -6.75 13.78
CA ALA A 135 9.06 -5.40 14.11
C ALA A 135 8.11 -4.28 13.65
N GLN A 136 7.32 -4.53 12.61
CA GLN A 136 6.36 -3.58 12.02
C GLN A 136 4.91 -3.94 12.31
N SER A 137 4.63 -5.13 12.87
CA SER A 137 3.27 -5.61 13.11
C SER A 137 2.63 -4.91 14.32
N LEU A 138 1.37 -4.54 14.18
CA LEU A 138 0.52 -4.11 15.29
C LEU A 138 -0.07 -5.32 16.04
N THR A 139 -0.41 -5.14 17.31
CA THR A 139 -1.30 -6.09 17.99
C THR A 139 -2.75 -5.90 17.52
N CYS A 140 -3.62 -6.87 17.81
CA CYS A 140 -5.04 -6.76 17.48
C CYS A 140 -5.71 -5.54 18.15
N GLU A 141 -5.32 -5.23 19.40
CA GLU A 141 -5.84 -4.09 20.15
C GLU A 141 -5.36 -2.76 19.54
N GLN A 142 -4.07 -2.66 19.18
CA GLN A 142 -3.52 -1.49 18.51
C GLN A 142 -4.22 -1.25 17.18
N PHE A 143 -4.46 -2.30 16.40
CA PHE A 143 -5.18 -2.20 15.13
C PHE A 143 -6.62 -1.71 15.33
N ALA A 144 -7.35 -2.25 16.30
CA ALA A 144 -8.71 -1.82 16.59
C ALA A 144 -8.78 -0.32 16.93
N GLU A 145 -7.82 0.19 17.72
CA GLU A 145 -7.73 1.61 18.03
C GLU A 145 -7.41 2.45 16.78
N VAL A 146 -6.45 2.04 15.97
CA VAL A 146 -6.11 2.70 14.71
C VAL A 146 -7.30 2.75 13.77
N ALA A 147 -8.01 1.65 13.59
CA ALA A 147 -9.19 1.58 12.73
C ALA A 147 -10.29 2.56 13.16
N ARG A 148 -10.51 2.70 14.48
CA ARG A 148 -11.44 3.69 15.03
C ARG A 148 -11.02 5.13 14.72
N LYS A 149 -9.72 5.45 14.89
CA LYS A 149 -9.16 6.77 14.63
C LYS A 149 -9.18 7.11 13.13
N VAL A 150 -8.91 6.16 12.25
CA VAL A 150 -8.99 6.32 10.79
C VAL A 150 -10.39 6.77 10.38
N ARG A 151 -11.44 6.18 10.94
CA ARG A 151 -12.83 6.60 10.63
C ARG A 151 -13.07 8.05 11.00
N ALA A 152 -12.66 8.46 12.21
CA ALA A 152 -12.80 9.85 12.65
C ALA A 152 -12.01 10.84 11.79
N VAL A 153 -10.80 10.47 11.35
CA VAL A 153 -10.01 11.31 10.43
C VAL A 153 -10.73 11.42 9.08
N ARG A 154 -11.22 10.33 8.52
CA ARG A 154 -11.97 10.36 7.25
C ARG A 154 -13.22 11.21 7.33
N GLU A 155 -13.97 11.11 8.42
CA GLU A 155 -15.14 11.98 8.65
C GLU A 155 -14.76 13.46 8.75
N ALA A 156 -13.62 13.77 9.37
CA ALA A 156 -13.14 15.15 9.53
C ALA A 156 -12.61 15.79 8.23
N VAL A 157 -12.16 14.97 7.26
CA VAL A 157 -11.62 15.45 5.97
C VAL A 157 -12.57 15.19 4.78
N ALA A 158 -13.70 14.51 5.01
CA ALA A 158 -14.74 14.35 4.00
C ALA A 158 -15.45 15.70 3.80
N GLU A 159 -15.35 16.26 2.60
CA GLU A 159 -16.12 17.40 2.13
C GLU A 159 -17.46 16.96 1.56
#